data_65d85800364bf24447c79722e71b8a8c
#
_entry.id   65d85800364bf24447c79722e71b8a8c
#
_cell.length_a   1.000
_cell.length_b   1.000
_cell.length_c   1.000
_cell.angle_alpha   90.00
_cell.angle_beta   90.00
_cell.angle_gamma   90.00
#
_symmetry.space_group_name_H-M   'P 1'
#
loop_
_entity.id
_entity.type
_entity.pdbx_description
1 polymer ?
#
loop_
_entity_poly.entity_id
_entity_poly.type
_entity_poly.pdbx_seq_one_letter_code
_entity_poly.pdbx_strand_id
1 'polypeptide(L)'
;NMKLSQHNKTDLLEIAIILAMFCLIIVIYVPVAIWEEEAHYQKESRYRMQNLYDVEEFYSSLTGGYNPNFLEAMNLVNATRDSALADSLFIGEQQVTLNGKEFFVDVGASFGFEFDTTFGFKSFRRDTVIDTTLQIAVYAEDLGRNDTSFIRKKDLPGYESDENFIGIVKEEPMTRVEAIEYYKTYLPDSSTYFCPLSKDPYQMEISEDGKSLKVSSPIKETVKDPRYLLFSFKANSHGIIKDGQKSWD
;
A
#
# COMPACT_ATOMS: atom_id res chain seq x y z
N ASN A 1 -50.27 -18.58 46.60
CA ASN A 1 -50.07 -17.32 45.86
C ASN A 1 -49.33 -16.36 46.78
N MET A 2 -48.00 -16.34 46.69
CA MET A 2 -47.18 -15.33 47.35
C MET A 2 -47.42 -13.97 46.68
N LYS A 3 -48.10 -13.04 47.35
CA LYS A 3 -48.23 -11.65 46.93
C LYS A 3 -46.94 -10.97 47.28
N LEU A 4 -46.11 -10.72 46.29
CA LEU A 4 -44.91 -9.87 46.42
C LEU A 4 -45.32 -8.49 46.94
N SER A 5 -44.63 -7.98 47.97
CA SER A 5 -44.72 -6.62 48.46
C SER A 5 -44.50 -5.61 47.34
N GLN A 6 -45.11 -4.44 47.41
CA GLN A 6 -44.96 -3.41 46.38
C GLN A 6 -43.49 -2.99 46.20
N HIS A 7 -42.74 -2.92 47.29
CA HIS A 7 -41.31 -2.64 47.30
C HIS A 7 -40.53 -3.70 46.50
N ASN A 8 -40.74 -4.99 46.75
CA ASN A 8 -40.08 -6.07 45.99
C ASN A 8 -40.42 -6.07 44.49
N LYS A 9 -41.60 -5.54 44.09
CA LYS A 9 -41.94 -5.37 42.66
C LYS A 9 -41.17 -4.26 42.01
N THR A 10 -40.90 -3.16 42.74
CA THR A 10 -40.09 -2.04 42.26
C THR A 10 -38.63 -2.48 42.06
N ASP A 11 -38.05 -3.14 43.07
CA ASP A 11 -36.69 -3.67 43.00
C ASP A 11 -36.50 -4.67 41.85
N LEU A 12 -37.47 -5.55 41.64
CA LEU A 12 -37.47 -6.50 40.52
C LEU A 12 -37.53 -5.80 39.15
N LEU A 13 -38.31 -4.71 39.05
CA LEU A 13 -38.40 -3.91 37.85
C LEU A 13 -37.10 -3.19 37.55
N GLU A 14 -36.46 -2.62 38.58
CA GLU A 14 -35.15 -1.93 38.44
C GLU A 14 -34.08 -2.93 37.97
N ILE A 15 -34.03 -4.12 38.56
CA ILE A 15 -33.11 -5.19 38.11
C ILE A 15 -33.39 -5.58 36.66
N ALA A 16 -34.68 -5.72 36.29
CA ALA A 16 -35.06 -6.06 34.91
C ALA A 16 -34.65 -4.98 33.91
N ILE A 17 -34.75 -3.70 34.26
CA ILE A 17 -34.31 -2.59 33.43
C ILE A 17 -32.78 -2.63 33.24
N ILE A 18 -32.02 -2.81 34.32
CA ILE A 18 -30.55 -2.93 34.25
C ILE A 18 -30.17 -4.11 33.37
N LEU A 19 -30.79 -5.28 33.53
CA LEU A 19 -30.53 -6.45 32.70
C LEU A 19 -30.84 -6.18 31.22
N ALA A 20 -31.99 -5.52 30.95
CA ALA A 20 -32.37 -5.15 29.58
C ALA A 20 -31.35 -4.19 28.93
N MET A 21 -30.80 -3.24 29.69
CA MET A 21 -29.75 -2.35 29.22
C MET A 21 -28.47 -3.12 28.87
N PHE A 22 -28.05 -4.06 29.71
CA PHE A 22 -26.90 -4.92 29.43
C PHE A 22 -27.11 -5.78 28.18
N CYS A 23 -28.30 -6.39 28.04
CA CYS A 23 -28.65 -7.15 26.84
C CYS A 23 -28.59 -6.27 25.58
N LEU A 24 -29.09 -5.03 25.65
CA LEU A 24 -29.11 -4.11 24.55
C LEU A 24 -27.66 -3.72 24.13
N ILE A 25 -26.79 -3.49 25.09
CA ILE A 25 -25.38 -3.23 24.82
C ILE A 25 -24.76 -4.43 24.10
N ILE A 26 -24.96 -5.65 24.57
CA ILE A 26 -24.40 -6.86 23.96
C ILE A 26 -24.91 -7.02 22.51
N VAL A 27 -26.22 -6.84 22.28
CA VAL A 27 -26.85 -6.99 20.96
C VAL A 27 -26.33 -5.94 19.95
N ILE A 28 -25.90 -4.79 20.39
CA ILE A 28 -25.34 -3.75 19.53
C ILE A 28 -23.83 -3.98 19.29
N TYR A 29 -23.07 -4.13 20.36
CA TYR A 29 -21.60 -4.14 20.25
C TYR A 29 -21.03 -5.44 19.67
N VAL A 30 -21.60 -6.59 20.02
CA VAL A 30 -21.05 -7.88 19.55
C VAL A 30 -21.16 -8.06 18.04
N PRO A 31 -22.31 -7.78 17.38
CA PRO A 31 -22.37 -7.84 15.91
C PRO A 31 -21.40 -6.88 15.23
N VAL A 32 -21.26 -5.66 15.74
CA VAL A 32 -20.35 -4.66 15.17
C VAL A 32 -18.92 -5.17 15.22
N ALA A 33 -18.46 -5.68 16.36
CA ALA A 33 -17.12 -6.24 16.50
C ALA A 33 -16.87 -7.43 15.55
N ILE A 34 -17.87 -8.28 15.34
CA ILE A 34 -17.77 -9.40 14.40
C ILE A 34 -17.67 -8.88 12.96
N TRP A 35 -18.47 -7.90 12.57
CA TRP A 35 -18.40 -7.30 11.22
C TRP A 35 -17.09 -6.58 10.95
N GLU A 36 -16.52 -5.92 11.96
CA GLU A 36 -15.19 -5.31 11.85
C GLU A 36 -14.10 -6.37 11.66
N GLU A 37 -14.21 -7.51 12.37
CA GLU A 37 -13.31 -8.66 12.20
C GLU A 37 -13.44 -9.26 10.79
N GLU A 38 -14.67 -9.47 10.29
CA GLU A 38 -14.95 -9.95 8.94
C GLU A 38 -14.35 -9.01 7.88
N ALA A 39 -14.59 -7.71 8.02
CA ALA A 39 -14.07 -6.68 7.11
C ALA A 39 -12.55 -6.61 7.13
N HIS A 40 -11.93 -6.77 8.30
CA HIS A 40 -10.48 -6.80 8.45
C HIS A 40 -9.85 -7.98 7.68
N TYR A 41 -10.34 -9.20 7.88
CA TYR A 41 -9.85 -10.37 7.16
C TYR A 41 -10.08 -10.27 5.65
N GLN A 42 -11.21 -9.72 5.24
CA GLN A 42 -11.51 -9.51 3.82
C GLN A 42 -10.54 -8.51 3.18
N LYS A 43 -10.31 -7.37 3.85
CA LYS A 43 -9.38 -6.33 3.38
C LYS A 43 -7.95 -6.85 3.30
N GLU A 44 -7.48 -7.53 4.34
CA GLU A 44 -6.14 -8.11 4.39
C GLU A 44 -5.95 -9.18 3.31
N SER A 45 -6.96 -10.05 3.11
CA SER A 45 -6.91 -11.08 2.08
C SER A 45 -6.87 -10.49 0.67
N ARG A 46 -7.67 -9.46 0.39
CA ARG A 46 -7.67 -8.75 -0.89
C ARG A 46 -6.34 -8.05 -1.15
N TYR A 47 -5.75 -7.46 -0.13
CA TYR A 47 -4.42 -6.86 -0.20
C TYR A 47 -3.34 -7.89 -0.54
N ARG A 48 -3.36 -9.07 0.11
CA ARG A 48 -2.41 -10.16 -0.20
C ARG A 48 -2.62 -10.72 -1.60
N MET A 49 -3.86 -10.93 -2.05
CA MET A 49 -4.14 -11.35 -3.43
C MET A 49 -3.64 -10.33 -4.45
N GLN A 50 -3.78 -9.03 -4.16
CA GLN A 50 -3.24 -7.99 -5.02
C GLN A 50 -1.71 -8.05 -5.09
N ASN A 51 -1.03 -8.13 -3.94
CA ASN A 51 0.42 -8.24 -3.91
C ASN A 51 0.92 -9.50 -4.64
N LEU A 52 0.20 -10.63 -4.50
CA LEU A 52 0.52 -11.85 -5.24
C LEU A 52 0.40 -11.62 -6.75
N TYR A 53 -0.70 -11.01 -7.19
CA TYR A 53 -0.92 -10.67 -8.59
C TYR A 53 0.18 -9.72 -9.10
N ASP A 54 0.51 -8.68 -8.35
CA ASP A 54 1.54 -7.71 -8.72
C ASP A 54 2.94 -8.33 -8.81
N VAL A 55 3.29 -9.27 -7.92
CA VAL A 55 4.55 -10.04 -8.00
C VAL A 55 4.62 -10.84 -9.30
N GLU A 56 3.53 -11.51 -9.66
CA GLU A 56 3.48 -12.29 -10.91
C GLU A 56 3.51 -11.39 -12.16
N GLU A 57 2.93 -10.20 -12.12
CA GLU A 57 3.06 -9.20 -13.18
C GLU A 57 4.52 -8.75 -13.35
N PHE A 58 5.22 -8.47 -12.25
CA PHE A 58 6.65 -8.17 -12.29
C PHE A 58 7.47 -9.35 -12.82
N TYR A 59 7.16 -10.56 -12.38
CA TYR A 59 7.82 -11.77 -12.89
C TYR A 59 7.60 -11.93 -14.41
N SER A 60 6.36 -11.75 -14.86
CA SER A 60 6.01 -11.82 -16.28
C SER A 60 6.72 -10.74 -17.10
N SER A 61 6.85 -9.53 -16.58
CA SER A 61 7.59 -8.46 -17.27
C SER A 61 9.09 -8.75 -17.39
N LEU A 62 9.67 -9.47 -16.43
CA LEU A 62 11.09 -9.85 -16.42
C LEU A 62 11.40 -11.07 -17.30
N THR A 63 10.46 -12.03 -17.42
CA THR A 63 10.71 -13.35 -18.04
C THR A 63 9.86 -13.66 -19.26
N GLY A 64 8.82 -12.85 -19.51
CA GLY A 64 7.90 -13.01 -20.64
C GLY A 64 6.71 -13.92 -20.38
N GLY A 65 6.49 -14.41 -19.13
CA GLY A 65 5.33 -15.22 -18.76
C GLY A 65 5.18 -15.41 -17.28
N TYR A 66 4.03 -15.90 -16.81
CA TYR A 66 3.74 -16.16 -15.40
C TYR A 66 4.36 -17.47 -14.90
N ASN A 67 4.62 -17.56 -13.59
CA ASN A 67 5.22 -18.74 -12.96
C ASN A 67 4.17 -19.49 -12.11
N PRO A 68 3.95 -20.79 -12.35
CA PRO A 68 3.05 -21.59 -11.49
C PRO A 68 3.56 -21.72 -10.04
N ASN A 69 4.84 -21.45 -9.81
CA ASN A 69 5.45 -21.46 -8.47
C ASN A 69 5.64 -20.01 -7.99
N PHE A 70 4.63 -19.47 -7.32
CA PHE A 70 4.67 -18.12 -6.76
C PHE A 70 5.91 -17.81 -5.91
N LEU A 71 6.36 -18.75 -5.09
CA LEU A 71 7.54 -18.53 -4.23
C LEU A 71 8.82 -18.35 -5.05
N GLU A 72 8.95 -19.05 -6.17
CA GLU A 72 10.06 -18.86 -7.11
C GLU A 72 9.95 -17.50 -7.80
N ALA A 73 8.76 -17.12 -8.28
CA ALA A 73 8.49 -15.82 -8.88
C ALA A 73 8.84 -14.68 -7.91
N MET A 74 8.33 -14.74 -6.69
CA MET A 74 8.58 -13.75 -5.64
C MET A 74 10.08 -13.61 -5.33
N ASN A 75 10.79 -14.72 -5.17
CA ASN A 75 12.21 -14.69 -4.89
C ASN A 75 13.02 -14.07 -6.04
N LEU A 76 12.64 -14.37 -7.30
CA LEU A 76 13.29 -13.78 -8.47
C LEU A 76 13.06 -12.27 -8.54
N VAL A 77 11.81 -11.82 -8.37
CA VAL A 77 11.45 -10.40 -8.39
C VAL A 77 12.18 -9.65 -7.28
N ASN A 78 12.21 -10.19 -6.05
CA ASN A 78 12.92 -9.58 -4.94
C ASN A 78 14.45 -9.51 -5.18
N ALA A 79 15.06 -10.58 -5.68
CA ALA A 79 16.49 -10.60 -5.98
C ALA A 79 16.86 -9.63 -7.12
N THR A 80 16.02 -9.53 -8.15
CA THR A 80 16.19 -8.56 -9.24
C THR A 80 16.11 -7.13 -8.70
N ARG A 81 15.14 -6.88 -7.80
CA ARG A 81 15.01 -5.57 -7.13
C ARG A 81 16.26 -5.22 -6.31
N ASP A 82 16.76 -6.16 -5.52
CA ASP A 82 17.98 -5.96 -4.72
C ASP A 82 19.21 -5.72 -5.60
N SER A 83 19.33 -6.44 -6.73
CA SER A 83 20.40 -6.24 -7.70
C SER A 83 20.32 -4.88 -8.37
N ALA A 84 19.14 -4.45 -8.80
CA ALA A 84 18.92 -3.12 -9.40
C ALA A 84 19.16 -1.98 -8.41
N LEU A 85 18.93 -2.21 -7.10
CA LEU A 85 19.25 -1.23 -6.06
C LEU A 85 20.78 -1.14 -5.82
N ALA A 86 21.46 -2.28 -5.88
CA ALA A 86 22.91 -2.35 -5.64
C ALA A 86 23.73 -1.82 -6.82
N ASP A 87 23.24 -2.01 -8.04
CA ASP A 87 23.92 -1.61 -9.27
C ASP A 87 22.96 -0.89 -10.22
N SER A 88 23.21 0.40 -10.44
CA SER A 88 22.42 1.22 -11.37
C SER A 88 22.58 0.83 -12.85
N LEU A 89 23.56 -0.01 -13.18
CA LEU A 89 23.77 -0.57 -14.51
C LEU A 89 23.06 -1.91 -14.72
N PHE A 90 22.37 -2.43 -13.71
CA PHE A 90 21.60 -3.67 -13.78
C PHE A 90 20.29 -3.44 -14.54
N ILE A 91 20.41 -3.21 -15.86
CA ILE A 91 19.32 -2.89 -16.79
C ILE A 91 19.48 -3.75 -18.06
N GLY A 92 18.37 -4.07 -18.75
CA GLY A 92 18.33 -4.90 -19.93
C GLY A 92 18.45 -6.39 -19.60
N GLU A 93 18.97 -7.18 -20.53
CA GLU A 93 19.17 -8.62 -20.34
C GLU A 93 20.21 -8.89 -19.26
N GLN A 94 19.79 -9.51 -18.18
CA GLN A 94 20.61 -9.84 -17.01
C GLN A 94 20.44 -11.31 -16.63
N GLN A 95 21.40 -11.83 -15.87
CA GLN A 95 21.36 -13.20 -15.34
C GLN A 95 21.31 -13.16 -13.80
N VAL A 96 20.29 -13.78 -13.25
CA VAL A 96 20.09 -13.92 -11.79
C VAL A 96 20.20 -15.38 -11.40
N THR A 97 21.07 -15.70 -10.43
CA THR A 97 21.22 -17.08 -9.92
C THR A 97 20.52 -17.19 -8.58
N LEU A 98 19.52 -18.05 -8.49
CA LEU A 98 18.78 -18.35 -7.26
C LEU A 98 18.81 -19.86 -6.98
N ASN A 99 19.26 -20.23 -5.78
CA ASN A 99 19.32 -21.62 -5.34
C ASN A 99 20.03 -22.56 -6.34
N GLY A 100 21.04 -22.04 -7.06
CA GLY A 100 21.79 -22.79 -8.08
C GLY A 100 21.09 -22.91 -9.43
N LYS A 101 19.93 -22.25 -9.63
CA LYS A 101 19.21 -22.17 -10.88
C LYS A 101 19.44 -20.78 -11.50
N GLU A 102 19.73 -20.74 -12.78
CA GLU A 102 19.97 -19.51 -13.52
C GLU A 102 18.68 -19.05 -14.18
N PHE A 103 18.38 -17.76 -14.04
CA PHE A 103 17.25 -17.08 -14.65
C PHE A 103 17.76 -15.95 -15.53
N PHE A 104 17.25 -15.87 -16.75
CA PHE A 104 17.47 -14.73 -17.62
C PHE A 104 16.29 -13.79 -17.48
N VAL A 105 16.59 -12.53 -17.18
CA VAL A 105 15.59 -11.49 -16.93
C VAL A 105 15.90 -10.26 -17.79
N ASP A 106 14.85 -9.61 -18.29
CA ASP A 106 14.97 -8.32 -18.98
C ASP A 106 14.50 -7.21 -18.02
N VAL A 107 15.44 -6.43 -17.52
CA VAL A 107 15.20 -5.42 -16.48
C VAL A 107 14.99 -4.06 -17.10
N GLY A 108 13.75 -3.57 -17.05
CA GLY A 108 13.41 -2.22 -17.51
C GLY A 108 14.08 -1.12 -16.67
N ALA A 109 14.39 0.00 -17.28
CA ALA A 109 15.02 1.15 -16.59
C ALA A 109 14.14 1.72 -15.46
N SER A 110 12.83 1.57 -15.54
CA SER A 110 11.83 2.00 -14.53
C SER A 110 11.54 0.96 -13.47
N PHE A 111 12.04 -0.26 -13.59
CA PHE A 111 11.68 -1.41 -12.75
C PHE A 111 11.78 -1.11 -11.25
N GLY A 112 12.88 -0.54 -10.80
CA GLY A 112 13.06 -0.22 -9.37
C GLY A 112 12.06 0.82 -8.86
N PHE A 113 11.73 1.82 -9.65
CA PHE A 113 10.74 2.84 -9.30
C PHE A 113 9.32 2.24 -9.30
N GLU A 114 8.97 1.46 -10.29
CA GLU A 114 7.66 0.79 -10.38
C GLU A 114 7.46 -0.19 -9.22
N PHE A 115 8.48 -0.99 -8.89
CA PHE A 115 8.46 -1.87 -7.73
C PHE A 115 8.25 -1.09 -6.42
N ASP A 116 9.04 -0.03 -6.21
CA ASP A 116 8.96 0.78 -4.99
C ASP A 116 7.62 1.51 -4.85
N THR A 117 6.99 1.92 -5.94
CA THR A 117 5.66 2.54 -5.92
C THR A 117 4.53 1.52 -5.71
N THR A 118 4.68 0.30 -6.19
CA THR A 118 3.70 -0.77 -6.06
C THR A 118 3.69 -1.36 -4.65
N PHE A 119 4.86 -1.70 -4.11
CA PHE A 119 4.99 -2.35 -2.79
C PHE A 119 5.39 -1.38 -1.68
N GLY A 120 5.55 -0.09 -1.97
CA GLY A 120 6.01 0.91 -1.03
C GLY A 120 4.91 1.85 -0.54
N PHE A 121 5.18 2.44 0.61
CA PHE A 121 4.35 3.52 1.15
C PHE A 121 5.04 4.86 0.95
N LYS A 122 4.32 5.80 0.35
CA LYS A 122 4.76 7.19 0.25
C LYS A 122 4.99 7.76 1.65
N SER A 123 6.18 8.25 1.89
CA SER A 123 6.59 8.82 3.16
C SER A 123 7.38 10.10 2.94
N PHE A 124 7.52 10.90 3.98
CA PHE A 124 8.26 12.16 3.94
C PHE A 124 9.28 12.17 5.06
N ARG A 125 10.51 12.58 4.75
CA ARG A 125 11.53 12.88 5.74
C ARG A 125 11.99 14.31 5.60
N ARG A 126 12.35 14.92 6.71
CA ARG A 126 13.03 16.22 6.69
C ARG A 126 14.50 15.97 6.48
N ASP A 127 15.04 16.54 5.42
CA ASP A 127 16.46 16.44 5.11
C ASP A 127 17.06 17.83 4.94
N THR A 128 18.34 17.93 5.26
CA THR A 128 19.09 19.17 5.12
C THR A 128 19.72 19.20 3.75
N VAL A 129 19.22 20.09 2.89
CA VAL A 129 19.74 20.27 1.53
C VAL A 129 20.52 21.58 1.42
N ILE A 130 21.58 21.55 0.62
CA ILE A 130 22.28 22.76 0.23
C ILE A 130 21.57 23.31 -1.00
N ASP A 131 20.96 24.48 -0.86
CA ASP A 131 20.29 25.20 -1.94
C ASP A 131 21.07 26.48 -2.24
N THR A 132 20.99 27.00 -3.45
CA THR A 132 21.61 28.26 -3.81
C THR A 132 20.56 29.36 -3.79
N THR A 133 20.78 30.37 -2.98
CA THR A 133 19.98 31.60 -2.98
C THR A 133 20.63 32.62 -3.89
N LEU A 134 19.85 33.15 -4.81
CA LEU A 134 20.24 34.22 -5.70
C LEU A 134 19.67 35.55 -5.21
N GLN A 135 20.50 36.57 -5.16
CA GLN A 135 20.03 37.94 -5.07
C GLN A 135 19.92 38.47 -6.48
N ILE A 136 18.69 38.77 -6.91
CA ILE A 136 18.40 39.31 -8.24
C ILE A 136 18.06 40.78 -8.16
N ALA A 137 18.37 41.53 -9.21
CA ALA A 137 17.89 42.90 -9.40
C ALA A 137 16.67 42.90 -10.35
N VAL A 138 15.63 43.55 -9.92
CA VAL A 138 14.37 43.70 -10.68
C VAL A 138 13.99 45.17 -10.69
N TYR A 139 13.50 45.67 -11.80
CA TYR A 139 12.99 47.06 -11.89
C TYR A 139 11.60 47.12 -11.26
N ALA A 140 11.46 47.91 -10.19
CA ALA A 140 10.19 48.15 -9.53
C ALA A 140 9.54 49.37 -10.14
N GLU A 141 8.49 49.17 -10.95
CA GLU A 141 7.80 50.28 -11.68
C GLU A 141 7.13 51.24 -10.71
N ASP A 142 6.54 50.76 -9.63
CA ASP A 142 5.89 51.54 -8.58
C ASP A 142 6.86 52.44 -7.81
N LEU A 143 8.13 52.04 -7.72
CA LEU A 143 9.18 52.81 -7.05
C LEU A 143 10.07 53.59 -8.02
N GLY A 144 9.98 53.33 -9.31
CA GLY A 144 10.79 53.94 -10.36
C GLY A 144 12.30 53.71 -10.21
N ARG A 145 12.70 52.57 -9.60
CA ARG A 145 14.10 52.24 -9.33
C ARG A 145 14.32 50.72 -9.34
N ASN A 146 15.56 50.34 -9.41
CA ASN A 146 15.96 48.97 -9.26
C ASN A 146 15.86 48.55 -7.78
N ASP A 147 15.22 47.43 -7.55
CA ASP A 147 15.15 46.77 -6.24
C ASP A 147 15.80 45.42 -6.28
N THR A 148 16.13 44.85 -5.10
CA THR A 148 16.75 43.52 -5.01
C THR A 148 15.85 42.55 -4.29
N SER A 149 15.71 41.33 -4.84
CA SER A 149 14.93 40.25 -4.26
C SER A 149 15.79 39.00 -4.09
N PHE A 150 15.46 38.19 -3.08
CA PHE A 150 16.14 36.91 -2.86
C PHE A 150 15.23 35.78 -3.33
N ILE A 151 15.74 34.99 -4.25
CA ILE A 151 15.05 33.82 -4.84
C ILE A 151 15.90 32.56 -4.74
N ARG A 152 15.29 31.41 -4.93
CA ARG A 152 16.03 30.16 -5.10
C ARG A 152 16.51 30.04 -6.55
N LYS A 153 17.65 29.40 -6.75
CA LYS A 153 18.20 29.15 -8.10
C LYS A 153 17.21 28.38 -8.99
N LYS A 154 16.43 27.47 -8.43
CA LYS A 154 15.40 26.72 -9.16
C LYS A 154 14.24 27.58 -9.69
N ASP A 155 13.99 28.72 -9.05
CA ASP A 155 12.88 29.62 -9.40
C ASP A 155 13.35 30.68 -10.43
N LEU A 156 14.65 30.76 -10.73
CA LEU A 156 15.25 31.72 -11.66
C LEU A 156 14.59 31.76 -13.06
N PRO A 157 14.27 30.60 -13.70
CA PRO A 157 13.67 30.63 -15.03
C PRO A 157 12.33 31.39 -15.09
N GLY A 158 11.57 31.43 -13.98
CA GLY A 158 10.34 32.22 -13.87
C GLY A 158 10.61 33.72 -13.89
N TYR A 159 11.71 34.17 -13.33
CA TYR A 159 12.10 35.58 -13.29
C TYR A 159 12.82 36.03 -14.54
N GLU A 160 13.63 35.19 -15.18
CA GLU A 160 14.30 35.51 -16.46
C GLU A 160 13.30 35.79 -17.59
N SER A 161 12.06 35.31 -17.46
CA SER A 161 10.98 35.58 -18.42
C SER A 161 10.25 36.91 -18.15
N ASP A 162 10.55 37.61 -17.05
CA ASP A 162 9.94 38.86 -16.69
C ASP A 162 10.70 40.04 -17.36
N GLU A 163 9.96 40.96 -18.01
CA GLU A 163 10.55 42.14 -18.67
C GLU A 163 11.30 43.07 -17.69
N ASN A 164 10.98 43.00 -16.41
CA ASN A 164 11.58 43.81 -15.36
C ASN A 164 12.83 43.15 -14.75
N PHE A 165 13.21 41.94 -15.18
CA PHE A 165 14.43 41.24 -14.69
C PHE A 165 15.68 41.91 -15.25
N ILE A 166 16.57 42.34 -14.34
CA ILE A 166 17.81 43.01 -14.73
C ILE A 166 18.99 42.02 -14.72
N GLY A 167 19.09 41.17 -13.71
CA GLY A 167 20.15 40.20 -13.60
C GLY A 167 20.43 39.69 -12.18
N ILE A 168 21.39 38.80 -12.09
CA ILE A 168 21.83 38.23 -10.82
C ILE A 168 22.90 39.12 -10.21
N VAL A 169 22.71 39.55 -8.98
CA VAL A 169 23.67 40.39 -8.24
C VAL A 169 24.65 39.54 -7.42
N LYS A 170 24.14 38.47 -6.78
CA LYS A 170 24.95 37.62 -5.91
C LYS A 170 24.37 36.21 -5.86
N GLU A 171 25.25 35.23 -5.67
CA GLU A 171 24.88 33.83 -5.49
C GLU A 171 25.50 33.33 -4.16
N GLU A 172 24.66 32.77 -3.28
CA GLU A 172 25.10 32.26 -1.98
C GLU A 172 24.52 30.86 -1.72
N PRO A 173 25.37 29.87 -1.37
CA PRO A 173 24.87 28.60 -0.88
C PRO A 173 24.20 28.78 0.48
N MET A 174 23.02 28.21 0.65
CA MET A 174 22.26 28.26 1.89
C MET A 174 21.76 26.87 2.27
N THR A 175 21.90 26.51 3.53
CA THR A 175 21.38 25.25 4.05
C THR A 175 19.89 25.42 4.39
N ARG A 176 19.04 24.56 3.85
CA ARG A 176 17.59 24.55 4.12
C ARG A 176 17.14 23.15 4.55
N VAL A 177 16.11 23.10 5.36
CA VAL A 177 15.44 21.86 5.71
C VAL A 177 14.22 21.71 4.82
N GLU A 178 14.23 20.67 3.99
CA GLU A 178 13.13 20.37 3.07
C GLU A 178 12.49 19.03 3.40
N ALA A 179 11.20 18.90 3.13
CA ALA A 179 10.51 17.62 3.18
C ALA A 179 10.76 16.89 1.86
N ILE A 180 11.55 15.83 1.93
CA ILE A 180 11.85 14.97 0.78
C ILE A 180 10.88 13.80 0.81
N GLU A 181 10.18 13.60 -0.30
CA GLU A 181 9.34 12.45 -0.53
C GLU A 181 10.21 11.23 -0.85
N TYR A 182 9.87 10.09 -0.26
CA TYR A 182 10.47 8.81 -0.56
C TYR A 182 9.46 7.68 -0.36
N TYR A 183 9.70 6.54 -0.97
CA TYR A 183 8.90 5.34 -0.76
C TYR A 183 9.60 4.44 0.26
N LYS A 184 8.89 4.12 1.34
CA LYS A 184 9.32 3.09 2.28
C LYS A 184 8.84 1.75 1.74
N THR A 185 9.71 1.09 1.01
CA THR A 185 9.45 -0.19 0.36
C THR A 185 9.65 -1.34 1.34
N TYR A 186 8.86 -2.38 1.20
CA TYR A 186 9.11 -3.68 1.79
C TYR A 186 9.04 -4.75 0.69
N LEU A 187 9.80 -5.82 0.90
CA LEU A 187 9.77 -6.94 -0.04
C LEU A 187 8.57 -7.85 0.28
N PRO A 188 7.78 -8.25 -0.72
CA PRO A 188 6.78 -9.29 -0.54
C PRO A 188 7.42 -10.56 0.05
N ASP A 189 6.74 -11.20 0.99
CA ASP A 189 7.18 -12.40 1.66
C ASP A 189 6.23 -13.58 1.45
N SER A 190 6.60 -14.75 1.96
CA SER A 190 5.81 -15.97 1.82
C SER A 190 4.41 -15.87 2.41
N SER A 191 4.15 -14.94 3.35
CA SER A 191 2.82 -14.74 3.92
C SER A 191 1.82 -14.21 2.90
N THR A 192 2.31 -13.54 1.84
CA THR A 192 1.51 -13.05 0.72
C THR A 192 0.77 -14.18 -0.01
N TYR A 193 1.33 -15.39 -0.01
CA TYR A 193 0.76 -16.56 -0.68
C TYR A 193 -0.43 -17.18 0.06
N PHE A 194 -0.60 -16.88 1.36
CA PHE A 194 -1.60 -17.54 2.21
C PHE A 194 -2.72 -16.59 2.64
N CYS A 195 -3.95 -17.10 2.58
CA CYS A 195 -5.12 -16.40 3.11
C CYS A 195 -4.96 -16.18 4.62
N PRO A 196 -5.17 -14.96 5.15
CA PRO A 196 -4.99 -14.69 6.58
C PRO A 196 -6.01 -15.42 7.46
N LEU A 197 -7.18 -15.76 6.92
CA LEU A 197 -8.24 -16.45 7.64
C LEU A 197 -8.10 -17.98 7.59
N SER A 198 -8.13 -18.57 6.39
CA SER A 198 -8.09 -20.04 6.22
C SER A 198 -6.70 -20.63 6.35
N LYS A 199 -5.64 -19.80 6.22
CA LYS A 199 -4.23 -20.22 6.14
C LYS A 199 -3.89 -21.09 4.92
N ASP A 200 -4.85 -21.31 4.03
CA ASP A 200 -4.62 -22.02 2.78
C ASP A 200 -3.98 -21.10 1.72
N PRO A 201 -3.22 -21.67 0.76
CA PRO A 201 -2.66 -20.90 -0.33
C PRO A 201 -3.76 -20.37 -1.25
N TYR A 202 -3.55 -19.17 -1.81
CA TYR A 202 -4.40 -18.66 -2.88
C TYR A 202 -4.31 -19.55 -4.11
N GLN A 203 -5.42 -19.68 -4.82
CA GLN A 203 -5.47 -20.48 -6.04
C GLN A 203 -5.04 -19.62 -7.22
N MET A 204 -4.00 -20.06 -7.90
CA MET A 204 -3.50 -19.45 -9.12
C MET A 204 -3.84 -20.33 -10.32
N GLU A 205 -4.43 -19.74 -11.34
CA GLU A 205 -4.73 -20.38 -12.62
C GLU A 205 -4.05 -19.56 -13.72
N ILE A 206 -3.11 -20.18 -14.42
CA ILE A 206 -2.42 -19.59 -15.56
C ILE A 206 -2.99 -20.22 -16.83
N SER A 207 -3.25 -19.41 -17.85
CA SER A 207 -3.72 -19.91 -19.15
C SER A 207 -2.65 -20.76 -19.83
N GLU A 208 -3.06 -21.64 -20.75
CA GLU A 208 -2.15 -22.54 -21.47
C GLU A 208 -1.09 -21.79 -22.31
N ASP A 209 -1.41 -20.57 -22.75
CA ASP A 209 -0.50 -19.70 -23.48
C ASP A 209 0.43 -18.88 -22.55
N GLY A 210 0.29 -19.02 -21.22
CA GLY A 210 1.10 -18.33 -20.22
C GLY A 210 0.85 -16.81 -20.12
N LYS A 211 -0.21 -16.28 -20.73
CA LYS A 211 -0.45 -14.83 -20.86
C LYS A 211 -1.58 -14.29 -20.01
N SER A 212 -2.34 -15.14 -19.36
CA SER A 212 -3.45 -14.74 -18.49
C SER A 212 -3.28 -15.36 -17.12
N LEU A 213 -3.45 -14.56 -16.10
CA LEU A 213 -3.35 -14.97 -14.71
C LEU A 213 -4.66 -14.70 -13.99
N LYS A 214 -5.15 -15.70 -13.27
CA LYS A 214 -6.27 -15.59 -12.36
C LYS A 214 -5.85 -16.01 -10.97
N VAL A 215 -6.05 -15.12 -10.00
CA VAL A 215 -5.84 -15.35 -8.57
C VAL A 215 -7.18 -15.38 -7.88
N SER A 216 -7.46 -16.40 -7.09
CA SER A 216 -8.74 -16.55 -6.39
C SER A 216 -8.57 -16.93 -4.92
N SER A 217 -9.54 -16.48 -4.13
CA SER A 217 -9.62 -16.82 -2.71
C SER A 217 -9.75 -18.35 -2.52
N PRO A 218 -9.02 -18.95 -1.56
CA PRO A 218 -9.19 -20.36 -1.24
C PRO A 218 -10.53 -20.69 -0.58
N ILE A 219 -11.26 -19.68 -0.07
CA ILE A 219 -12.56 -19.86 0.57
C ILE A 219 -13.61 -20.04 -0.50
N LYS A 220 -14.04 -21.31 -0.71
CA LYS A 220 -15.07 -21.68 -1.70
C LYS A 220 -16.48 -21.63 -1.10
N GLU A 221 -16.62 -22.03 0.15
CA GLU A 221 -17.89 -22.06 0.87
C GLU A 221 -17.85 -21.09 2.05
N THR A 222 -19.02 -20.63 2.48
CA THR A 222 -19.11 -19.73 3.64
C THR A 222 -18.58 -20.43 4.89
N VAL A 223 -17.47 -19.92 5.40
CA VAL A 223 -16.95 -20.32 6.73
C VAL A 223 -17.85 -19.70 7.78
N LYS A 224 -18.37 -20.51 8.70
CA LYS A 224 -19.18 -20.06 9.83
C LYS A 224 -18.51 -20.51 11.13
N ASP A 225 -18.22 -19.56 11.99
CA ASP A 225 -17.67 -19.81 13.31
C ASP A 225 -18.62 -19.23 14.38
N PRO A 226 -19.28 -20.10 15.20
CA PRO A 226 -20.17 -19.63 16.24
C PRO A 226 -19.43 -18.77 17.27
N ARG A 227 -19.99 -17.62 17.59
CA ARG A 227 -19.48 -16.67 18.59
C ARG A 227 -20.57 -16.37 19.62
N TYR A 228 -20.21 -16.40 20.90
CA TYR A 228 -21.07 -15.94 22.00
C TYR A 228 -22.51 -16.52 21.98
N LEU A 229 -22.69 -17.81 21.68
CA LEU A 229 -23.94 -18.56 21.67
C LEU A 229 -24.99 -18.12 20.63
N LEU A 230 -25.16 -16.83 20.37
CA LEU A 230 -26.21 -16.26 19.51
C LEU A 230 -25.70 -15.68 18.20
N PHE A 231 -24.41 -15.40 18.13
CA PHE A 231 -23.78 -14.75 16.97
C PHE A 231 -22.87 -15.72 16.24
N SER A 232 -22.56 -15.44 15.00
CA SER A 232 -21.57 -16.19 14.21
C SER A 232 -20.77 -15.26 13.33
N PHE A 233 -19.46 -15.45 13.34
CA PHE A 233 -18.56 -14.92 12.31
C PHE A 233 -18.85 -15.66 11.01
N LYS A 234 -18.89 -14.92 9.88
CA LYS A 234 -19.13 -15.49 8.55
C LYS A 234 -18.12 -14.92 7.59
N ALA A 235 -17.39 -15.76 6.91
CA ALA A 235 -16.53 -15.34 5.82
C ALA A 235 -16.94 -16.04 4.53
N ASN A 236 -17.18 -15.24 3.50
CA ASN A 236 -17.40 -15.70 2.15
C ASN A 236 -16.09 -15.63 1.35
N SER A 237 -16.12 -16.03 0.08
CA SER A 237 -14.99 -15.79 -0.82
C SER A 237 -14.60 -14.31 -0.80
N HIS A 238 -13.30 -14.05 -0.66
CA HIS A 238 -12.76 -12.70 -0.63
C HIS A 238 -12.63 -12.08 -2.02
N GLY A 239 -12.94 -12.83 -3.07
CA GLY A 239 -12.99 -12.38 -4.46
C GLY A 239 -11.95 -13.05 -5.35
N ILE A 240 -11.81 -12.48 -6.54
CA ILE A 240 -10.96 -12.98 -7.63
C ILE A 240 -10.31 -11.78 -8.32
N ILE A 241 -9.06 -11.92 -8.73
CA ILE A 241 -8.38 -11.03 -9.67
C ILE A 241 -8.13 -11.83 -10.95
N LYS A 242 -8.52 -11.29 -12.09
CA LYS A 242 -8.26 -11.88 -13.39
C LYS A 242 -7.78 -10.80 -14.33
N ASP A 243 -6.57 -10.97 -14.88
CA ASP A 243 -5.95 -10.03 -15.82
C ASP A 243 -6.05 -8.56 -15.35
N GLY A 244 -5.75 -8.31 -14.06
CA GLY A 244 -5.83 -7.00 -13.42
C GLY A 244 -7.23 -6.56 -12.97
N GLN A 245 -8.29 -7.23 -13.42
CA GLN A 245 -9.66 -6.90 -13.02
C GLN A 245 -10.02 -7.57 -11.70
N LYS A 246 -10.47 -6.76 -10.74
CA LYS A 246 -10.88 -7.21 -9.41
C LYS A 246 -12.38 -7.41 -9.34
N SER A 247 -12.84 -8.47 -8.67
CA SER A 247 -14.28 -8.75 -8.50
C SER A 247 -14.96 -7.92 -7.41
N TRP A 248 -14.25 -7.03 -6.75
CA TRP A 248 -14.72 -6.23 -5.61
C TRP A 248 -14.59 -4.72 -5.78
N ASP A 249 -14.24 -4.22 -6.95
CA ASP A 249 -14.19 -2.78 -7.30
C ASP A 249 -15.53 -2.31 -7.84
#